data_5418a516dd0f206a0b360dc02d9c518a
#
_entry.id   5418a516dd0f206a0b360dc02d9c518a
#
_cell.length_a   1.000
_cell.length_b   1.000
_cell.length_c   1.000
_cell.angle_alpha   90.00
_cell.angle_beta   90.00
_cell.angle_gamma   90.00
#
_symmetry.space_group_name_H-M   'P 1'
#
loop_
_entity.id
_entity.type
_entity.pdbx_description
1 polymer ?
#
loop_
_entity_poly.entity_id
_entity_poly.type
_entity_poly.pdbx_seq_one_letter_code
_entity_poly.pdbx_strand_id
1 'polypeptide(L)'
;MTYRFDTNLNSWGYTYMGASTVNEPEDYDDVVVANKWEPPSDMEAALKDWDAQIDAAAEKKRAARKAEGAHKALKGSQITALISAGSSATKAESEFYSSPEFIESFDEVVDLNVDAETAKEKVDVKRAAFEMRRSEYSARSRV
;
A
#
# COMPACT_ATOMS: atom_id res chain seq x y z
N MET A 1 29.92 1.52 -20.56
CA MET A 1 29.64 2.37 -20.01
C MET A 1 28.91 2.52 -19.42
N THR A 2 29.11 2.15 -20.17
CA THR A 2 28.70 2.88 -19.50
C THR A 2 27.88 2.71 -18.92
N TYR A 3 27.89 2.67 -19.63
CA TYR A 3 27.53 3.14 -18.79
C TYR A 3 26.89 2.57 -18.55
N ARG A 4 27.11 2.44 -19.07
CA ARG A 4 26.81 2.73 -18.77
C ARG A 4 26.26 2.30 -18.08
N PHE A 5 26.70 1.70 -18.94
CA PHE A 5 26.43 1.95 -18.15
C PHE A 5 26.08 1.30 -17.82
N ASP A 6 26.36 0.94 -18.44
CA ASP A 6 26.38 1.17 -17.93
C ASP A 6 25.94 0.69 -17.51
N THR A 7 25.90 0.37 -18.03
CA THR A 7 25.81 0.67 -17.51
C THR A 7 25.58 0.51 -16.86
N ASN A 8 26.05 0.07 -17.30
CA ASN A 8 26.15 0.59 -16.62
C ASN A 8 25.84 0.71 -15.85
N LEU A 9 25.82 0.50 -16.06
CA LEU A 9 25.99 1.29 -15.37
C LEU A 9 25.52 1.38 -14.81
N ASN A 10 25.65 1.18 -15.12
CA ASN A 10 25.54 1.91 -14.53
C ASN A 10 25.15 2.07 -14.07
N SER A 11 25.23 1.88 -14.57
CA SER A 11 25.28 2.59 -14.06
C SER A 11 25.11 2.73 -13.48
N TRP A 12 25.70 2.81 -13.92
CA TRP A 12 25.61 3.61 -13.34
C TRP A 12 25.92 3.85 -13.28
N GLY A 13 26.34 3.19 -14.34
CA GLY A 13 26.82 4.10 -14.38
C GLY A 13 26.83 4.22 -14.76
N TYR A 14 27.41 4.26 -15.10
CA TYR A 14 27.67 5.08 -15.46
C TYR A 14 27.80 5.23 -15.72
N THR A 15 28.37 5.07 -16.28
CA THR A 15 28.67 5.89 -16.67
C THR A 15 28.64 6.03 -16.74
N TYR A 16 29.29 6.08 -17.12
CA TYR A 16 29.55 6.96 -17.37
C TYR A 16 29.67 6.91 -17.50
N MET A 17 30.01 6.89 -17.89
CA MET A 17 30.28 7.49 -18.33
C MET A 17 30.39 7.69 -18.58
N GLY A 18 30.89 7.50 -19.03
CA GLY A 18 31.12 8.24 -19.62
C GLY A 18 31.21 8.26 -20.10
N ALA A 19 31.93 8.36 -20.64
CA ALA A 19 32.01 8.86 -21.21
C ALA A 19 32.12 8.82 -21.74
N SER A 20 32.56 8.89 -22.50
CA SER A 20 32.49 9.29 -23.13
C SER A 20 32.49 9.28 -23.77
N THR A 21 32.67 9.27 -24.58
CA THR A 21 32.49 9.66 -25.27
C THR A 21 32.15 9.79 -25.83
N VAL A 22 32.19 9.69 -26.50
CA VAL A 22 31.71 9.94 -27.23
C VAL A 22 31.39 10.54 -27.87
N ASN A 23 31.45 10.55 -28.50
CA ASN A 23 31.08 11.36 -29.20
C ASN A 23 30.26 11.47 -29.95
N GLU A 24 30.23 10.98 -30.18
CA GLU A 24 29.25 11.27 -31.11
C GLU A 24 28.13 11.93 -30.44
N PRO A 25 28.04 13.23 -30.42
CA PRO A 25 27.04 13.97 -29.68
C PRO A 25 25.64 13.60 -30.09
N GLU A 26 25.40 13.37 -31.36
CA GLU A 26 24.08 13.01 -31.81
C GLU A 26 23.63 11.71 -31.26
N ASP A 27 24.52 10.72 -31.33
CA ASP A 27 24.20 9.42 -30.79
C ASP A 27 23.97 9.47 -29.30
N TYR A 28 24.79 10.25 -28.61
CA TYR A 28 24.62 10.41 -27.18
C TYR A 28 23.27 11.04 -26.86
N ASP A 29 22.89 12.05 -27.59
CA ASP A 29 21.60 12.71 -27.37
C ASP A 29 20.45 11.76 -27.66
N ASP A 30 20.55 10.96 -28.70
CA ASP A 30 19.53 9.99 -29.04
C ASP A 30 19.36 8.95 -27.95
N VAL A 31 20.47 8.45 -27.41
CA VAL A 31 20.43 7.48 -26.34
C VAL A 31 19.79 8.10 -25.11
N VAL A 32 20.14 9.33 -24.78
CA VAL A 32 19.54 10.01 -23.64
C VAL A 32 18.03 10.17 -23.83
N VAL A 33 17.62 10.55 -25.04
CA VAL A 33 16.20 10.71 -25.32
C VAL A 33 15.46 9.38 -25.23
N ALA A 34 16.06 8.32 -25.80
CA ALA A 34 15.42 7.02 -25.82
C ALA A 34 15.22 6.43 -24.42
N ASN A 35 16.19 6.67 -23.55
CA ASN A 35 16.12 6.13 -22.19
C ASN A 35 15.70 7.19 -21.19
N LYS A 36 15.27 8.32 -21.69
CA LYS A 36 14.93 9.43 -20.85
C LYS A 36 13.70 9.15 -20.06
N TRP A 37 13.82 9.29 -18.78
CA TRP A 37 12.68 9.27 -17.88
C TRP A 37 11.91 10.56 -18.09
N GLU A 38 10.61 10.44 -18.25
CA GLU A 38 9.77 11.62 -18.41
C GLU A 38 9.14 11.95 -17.08
N PRO A 39 9.77 12.87 -16.33
CA PRO A 39 9.41 13.05 -14.94
C PRO A 39 7.94 13.34 -14.67
N PRO A 40 7.28 14.23 -15.42
CA PRO A 40 5.89 14.53 -15.10
C PRO A 40 4.99 13.32 -15.26
N SER A 41 5.20 12.54 -16.33
CA SER A 41 4.39 11.37 -16.62
C SER A 41 4.58 10.28 -15.58
N ASP A 42 5.85 10.00 -15.23
CA ASP A 42 6.16 9.00 -14.22
C ASP A 42 5.66 9.41 -12.85
N MET A 43 5.79 10.69 -12.52
CA MET A 43 5.33 11.18 -11.24
C MET A 43 3.81 11.18 -11.16
N GLU A 44 3.14 11.49 -12.25
CA GLU A 44 1.69 11.41 -12.30
C GLU A 44 1.21 9.98 -12.10
N ALA A 45 1.86 9.03 -12.76
CA ALA A 45 1.48 7.63 -12.63
C ALA A 45 1.69 7.16 -11.18
N ALA A 46 2.81 7.53 -10.58
CA ALA A 46 3.10 7.16 -9.20
C ALA A 46 2.10 7.79 -8.23
N LEU A 47 1.70 9.03 -8.50
CA LEU A 47 0.73 9.70 -7.66
C LEU A 47 -0.64 9.07 -7.78
N LYS A 48 -1.05 8.69 -9.00
CA LYS A 48 -2.32 8.00 -9.21
C LYS A 48 -2.34 6.64 -8.51
N ASP A 49 -1.23 5.90 -8.59
CA ASP A 49 -1.11 4.64 -7.88
C ASP A 49 -1.27 4.84 -6.38
N TRP A 50 -0.62 5.85 -5.84
CA TRP A 50 -0.69 6.15 -4.43
C TRP A 50 -2.12 6.52 -4.03
N ASP A 51 -2.77 7.39 -4.80
CA ASP A 51 -4.16 7.76 -4.54
C ASP A 51 -5.10 6.56 -4.57
N ALA A 52 -4.91 5.68 -5.56
CA ALA A 52 -5.73 4.48 -5.66
C ALA A 52 -5.56 3.58 -4.44
N GLN A 53 -4.34 3.45 -3.94
CA GLN A 53 -4.10 2.65 -2.75
C GLN A 53 -4.68 3.30 -1.49
N ILE A 54 -4.66 4.63 -1.41
CA ILE A 54 -5.30 5.33 -0.30
C ILE A 54 -6.81 5.04 -0.28
N ASP A 55 -7.44 5.12 -1.45
CA ASP A 55 -8.87 4.84 -1.55
C ASP A 55 -9.18 3.38 -1.19
N ALA A 56 -8.37 2.45 -1.68
CA ALA A 56 -8.55 1.05 -1.36
C ALA A 56 -8.37 0.79 0.14
N ALA A 57 -7.39 1.44 0.76
CA ALA A 57 -7.16 1.30 2.20
C ALA A 57 -8.33 1.87 3.00
N ALA A 58 -8.91 2.98 2.56
CA ALA A 58 -10.08 3.56 3.22
C ALA A 58 -11.27 2.62 3.16
N GLU A 59 -11.49 1.95 2.04
CA GLU A 59 -12.56 0.98 1.91
C GLU A 59 -12.36 -0.21 2.84
N LYS A 60 -11.13 -0.72 2.90
CA LYS A 60 -10.83 -1.84 3.80
C LYS A 60 -11.02 -1.45 5.25
N LYS A 61 -10.65 -0.23 5.60
CA LYS A 61 -10.81 0.26 6.96
C LYS A 61 -12.29 0.41 7.31
N ARG A 62 -13.10 0.89 6.37
CA ARG A 62 -14.55 0.98 6.59
C ARG A 62 -15.16 -0.39 6.81
N ALA A 63 -14.75 -1.37 6.00
CA ALA A 63 -15.26 -2.73 6.15
C ALA A 63 -14.90 -3.30 7.51
N ALA A 64 -13.68 -3.09 7.97
CA ALA A 64 -13.25 -3.55 9.30
C ALA A 64 -14.06 -2.90 10.41
N ARG A 65 -14.30 -1.59 10.30
CA ARG A 65 -15.08 -0.87 11.30
C ARG A 65 -16.53 -1.35 11.34
N LYS A 66 -17.10 -1.64 10.17
CA LYS A 66 -18.46 -2.18 10.10
C LYS A 66 -18.53 -3.56 10.75
N ALA A 67 -17.54 -4.40 10.51
CA ALA A 67 -17.50 -5.73 11.10
C ALA A 67 -17.39 -5.66 12.61
N GLU A 68 -16.57 -4.73 13.13
CA GLU A 68 -16.47 -4.51 14.57
C GLU A 68 -17.79 -4.08 15.17
N GLY A 69 -18.47 -3.16 14.50
CA GLY A 69 -19.79 -2.71 14.95
C GLY A 69 -20.82 -3.83 14.94
N ALA A 70 -20.82 -4.62 13.89
CA ALA A 70 -21.73 -5.77 13.78
C ALA A 70 -21.45 -6.80 14.87
N HIS A 71 -20.17 -7.04 15.17
CA HIS A 71 -19.77 -7.96 16.22
C HIS A 71 -20.27 -7.50 17.58
N LYS A 72 -20.12 -6.20 17.86
CA LYS A 72 -20.62 -5.62 19.13
C LYS A 72 -22.14 -5.70 19.23
N ALA A 73 -22.81 -5.46 18.12
CA ALA A 73 -24.28 -5.54 18.09
C ALA A 73 -24.73 -6.99 18.30
N LEU A 74 -24.05 -7.95 17.70
CA LEU A 74 -24.34 -9.35 17.87
C LEU A 74 -24.18 -9.76 19.34
N LYS A 75 -23.08 -9.35 19.94
CA LYS A 75 -22.81 -9.61 21.35
C LYS A 75 -23.93 -9.09 22.23
N GLY A 76 -24.29 -7.82 22.05
CA GLY A 76 -25.33 -7.19 22.85
C GLY A 76 -26.68 -7.91 22.68
N SER A 77 -27.03 -8.20 21.44
CA SER A 77 -28.30 -8.85 21.11
C SER A 77 -28.39 -10.25 21.71
N GLN A 78 -27.33 -11.03 21.56
CA GLN A 78 -27.36 -12.41 22.04
C GLN A 78 -27.33 -12.51 23.57
N ILE A 79 -26.52 -11.67 24.21
CA ILE A 79 -26.45 -11.64 25.65
C ILE A 79 -27.79 -11.20 26.23
N THR A 80 -28.41 -10.17 25.63
CA THR A 80 -29.73 -9.73 26.07
C THR A 80 -30.77 -10.84 25.93
N ALA A 81 -30.73 -11.57 24.80
CA ALA A 81 -31.67 -12.64 24.59
C ALA A 81 -31.50 -13.78 25.63
N LEU A 82 -30.22 -14.09 25.95
CA LEU A 82 -29.96 -15.13 26.95
C LEU A 82 -30.39 -14.71 28.34
N ILE A 83 -30.19 -13.45 28.70
CA ILE A 83 -30.64 -12.92 29.99
C ILE A 83 -32.17 -12.94 30.05
N SER A 84 -32.83 -12.54 28.97
CA SER A 84 -34.30 -12.59 28.90
C SER A 84 -34.84 -14.02 29.04
N ALA A 85 -34.06 -15.01 28.61
CA ALA A 85 -34.43 -16.42 28.72
C ALA A 85 -34.14 -16.99 30.10
N GLY A 86 -33.59 -16.21 31.03
CA GLY A 86 -33.38 -16.64 32.40
C GLY A 86 -31.93 -16.83 32.81
N SER A 87 -30.98 -16.66 31.94
CA SER A 87 -29.56 -16.79 32.28
C SER A 87 -29.10 -15.58 33.08
N SER A 88 -28.12 -15.80 33.96
CA SER A 88 -27.44 -14.70 34.62
C SER A 88 -26.52 -14.02 33.60
N ALA A 89 -26.13 -12.76 33.91
CA ALA A 89 -25.26 -12.03 33.02
C ALA A 89 -23.96 -12.76 32.75
N THR A 90 -23.33 -13.31 33.77
CA THR A 90 -22.09 -14.06 33.65
C THR A 90 -22.27 -15.30 32.78
N LYS A 91 -23.33 -16.03 32.99
CA LYS A 91 -23.61 -17.24 32.20
C LYS A 91 -23.89 -16.87 30.75
N ALA A 92 -24.64 -15.79 30.52
CA ALA A 92 -24.97 -15.34 29.18
C ALA A 92 -23.70 -14.98 28.41
N GLU A 93 -22.77 -14.25 29.03
CA GLU A 93 -21.50 -13.94 28.42
C GLU A 93 -20.70 -15.19 28.09
N SER A 94 -20.64 -16.09 29.03
CA SER A 94 -19.89 -17.33 28.83
C SER A 94 -20.45 -18.13 27.66
N GLU A 95 -21.78 -18.21 27.56
CA GLU A 95 -22.43 -18.91 26.46
C GLU A 95 -22.18 -18.23 25.13
N PHE A 96 -22.19 -16.90 25.11
CA PHE A 96 -21.91 -16.17 23.88
C PHE A 96 -20.50 -16.45 23.39
N TYR A 97 -19.49 -16.36 24.27
CA TYR A 97 -18.10 -16.58 23.88
C TYR A 97 -17.84 -18.02 23.41
N SER A 98 -18.71 -18.96 23.76
CA SER A 98 -18.61 -20.35 23.30
C SER A 98 -19.42 -20.63 22.05
N SER A 99 -20.17 -19.64 21.57
CA SER A 99 -21.12 -19.88 20.48
C SER A 99 -20.40 -19.84 19.13
N PRO A 100 -20.90 -20.61 18.14
CA PRO A 100 -20.38 -20.56 16.78
C PRO A 100 -20.51 -19.15 16.19
N GLU A 101 -21.58 -18.43 16.55
CA GLU A 101 -21.80 -17.07 16.07
C GLU A 101 -20.69 -16.13 16.51
N PHE A 102 -20.22 -16.28 17.75
CA PHE A 102 -19.09 -15.47 18.23
C PHE A 102 -17.83 -15.78 17.42
N ILE A 103 -17.52 -17.06 17.24
CA ILE A 103 -16.31 -17.46 16.56
C ILE A 103 -16.30 -16.93 15.14
N GLU A 104 -17.41 -17.09 14.42
CA GLU A 104 -17.55 -16.66 13.05
C GLU A 104 -17.40 -15.14 12.93
N SER A 105 -18.11 -14.44 13.80
CA SER A 105 -18.10 -12.98 13.80
C SER A 105 -16.71 -12.45 14.18
N PHE A 106 -16.06 -13.08 15.13
CA PHE A 106 -14.72 -12.67 15.56
C PHE A 106 -13.69 -12.91 14.46
N ASP A 107 -13.77 -14.06 13.79
CA ASP A 107 -12.88 -14.37 12.69
C ASP A 107 -13.02 -13.36 11.58
N GLU A 108 -14.24 -12.94 11.28
CA GLU A 108 -14.47 -11.92 10.26
C GLU A 108 -13.83 -10.60 10.65
N VAL A 109 -13.95 -10.19 11.91
CA VAL A 109 -13.32 -8.96 12.40
C VAL A 109 -11.81 -9.04 12.25
N VAL A 110 -11.22 -10.17 12.63
CA VAL A 110 -9.78 -10.37 12.53
C VAL A 110 -9.33 -10.30 11.08
N ASP A 111 -10.01 -11.00 10.18
CA ASP A 111 -9.63 -11.03 8.76
C ASP A 111 -9.72 -9.65 8.14
N LEU A 112 -10.78 -8.91 8.43
CA LEU A 112 -10.94 -7.57 7.84
C LEU A 112 -9.95 -6.58 8.44
N ASN A 113 -9.57 -6.74 9.69
CA ASN A 113 -8.51 -5.90 10.27
C ASN A 113 -7.16 -6.18 9.64
N VAL A 114 -6.84 -7.45 9.40
CA VAL A 114 -5.60 -7.81 8.71
C VAL A 114 -5.60 -7.23 7.30
N ASP A 115 -6.72 -7.33 6.58
CA ASP A 115 -6.85 -6.74 5.25
C ASP A 115 -6.62 -5.23 5.29
N ALA A 116 -7.17 -4.55 6.29
CA ALA A 116 -7.01 -3.11 6.42
C ALA A 116 -5.56 -2.73 6.71
N GLU A 117 -4.89 -3.50 7.55
CA GLU A 117 -3.47 -3.24 7.85
C GLU A 117 -2.59 -3.50 6.63
N THR A 118 -2.87 -4.56 5.90
CA THR A 118 -2.13 -4.86 4.67
C THR A 118 -2.33 -3.75 3.65
N ALA A 119 -3.54 -3.25 3.52
CA ALA A 119 -3.83 -2.15 2.60
C ALA A 119 -3.09 -0.88 3.02
N LYS A 120 -3.00 -0.63 4.31
CA LYS A 120 -2.25 0.52 4.82
C LYS A 120 -0.77 0.41 4.49
N GLU A 121 -0.20 -0.78 4.63
CA GLU A 121 1.20 -1.00 4.27
C GLU A 121 1.44 -0.76 2.79
N LYS A 122 0.48 -1.15 1.94
CA LYS A 122 0.60 -0.87 0.51
C LYS A 122 0.59 0.62 0.21
N VAL A 123 -0.19 1.40 0.97
CA VAL A 123 -0.16 2.86 0.85
C VAL A 123 1.24 3.38 1.16
N ASP A 124 1.86 2.87 2.22
CA ASP A 124 3.20 3.32 2.60
C ASP A 124 4.24 2.97 1.54
N VAL A 125 4.13 1.78 0.94
CA VAL A 125 5.01 1.37 -0.15
C VAL A 125 4.87 2.30 -1.35
N LYS A 126 3.63 2.63 -1.73
CA LYS A 126 3.40 3.51 -2.88
C LYS A 126 3.87 4.93 -2.61
N ARG A 127 3.73 5.38 -1.38
CA ARG A 127 4.24 6.68 -1.00
C ARG A 127 5.76 6.73 -1.11
N ALA A 128 6.43 5.68 -0.62
CA ALA A 128 7.89 5.61 -0.72
C ALA A 128 8.33 5.59 -2.18
N ALA A 129 7.61 4.87 -3.03
CA ALA A 129 7.92 4.83 -4.47
C ALA A 129 7.77 6.21 -5.10
N PHE A 130 6.71 6.94 -4.74
CA PHE A 130 6.51 8.29 -5.24
C PHE A 130 7.63 9.21 -4.80
N GLU A 131 8.02 9.14 -3.53
CA GLU A 131 9.07 10.00 -3.01
C GLU A 131 10.43 9.69 -3.63
N MET A 132 10.68 8.42 -3.91
CA MET A 132 11.90 8.06 -4.62
C MET A 132 11.94 8.66 -6.01
N ARG A 133 10.82 8.60 -6.74
CA ARG A 133 10.75 9.19 -8.07
C ARG A 133 10.93 10.70 -8.03
N ARG A 134 10.33 11.33 -7.01
CA ARG A 134 10.49 12.76 -6.84
C ARG A 134 11.93 13.14 -6.58
N SER A 135 12.63 12.35 -5.79
CA SER A 135 14.05 12.60 -5.52
C SER A 135 14.89 12.44 -6.77
N GLU A 136 14.59 11.41 -7.56
CA GLU A 136 15.29 11.19 -8.82
C GLU A 136 15.08 12.35 -9.77
N TYR A 137 13.85 12.83 -9.85
CA TYR A 137 13.55 13.97 -10.71
C TYR A 137 14.31 15.21 -10.25
N SER A 138 14.33 15.48 -8.95
CA SER A 138 15.06 16.61 -8.41
C SER A 138 16.55 16.53 -8.71
N ALA A 139 17.13 15.34 -8.59
CA ALA A 139 18.54 15.14 -8.88
C ALA A 139 18.83 15.39 -10.34
N ARG A 140 17.96 14.94 -11.24
CA ARG A 140 18.15 15.13 -12.67
C ARG A 140 17.99 16.58 -13.09
N SER A 141 17.05 17.29 -12.49
CA SER A 141 16.80 18.67 -12.89
C SER A 141 17.87 19.63 -12.40
N ARG A 142 18.76 19.18 -11.53
CA ARG A 142 19.91 20.01 -11.13
C ARG A 142 21.09 19.89 -12.07
N VAL A 143 21.06 18.90 -12.93
CA VAL A 143 22.12 18.69 -13.90
C VAL A 143 21.78 19.40 -15.18
#